data_fdd96a0d5684e552c0e06b29a5b34caf
#
_entry.id   fdd96a0d5684e552c0e06b29a5b34caf
#
_cell.length_a   1.000
_cell.length_b   1.000
_cell.length_c   1.000
_cell.angle_alpha   90.00
_cell.angle_beta   90.00
_cell.angle_gamma   90.00
#
_symmetry.space_group_name_H-M   'P 1'
#
loop_
_entity.id
_entity.type
_entity.pdbx_description
1 polymer ?
#
loop_
_entity_poly.entity_id
_entity_poly.type
_entity_poly.pdbx_seq_one_letter_code
_entity_poly.pdbx_strand_id
1 'polypeptide(L)'
;MSFDISKYREMFLEEAEELFESADNVLLEAENNGSLTDEEMGQLFRDVHTLKGSGASVELALFAEFTHDVENLMDKLRNHKIEFIPEMAETLIDGLDVMKELLDLEVSNKLDRETFTKMTSDLLQELRAYTSANTVKKEAPV
;
A
#
# COMPACT_ATOMS: atom_id res chain seq x y z
N MET A 1 -34.05 4.41 9.15
CA MET A 1 -33.51 3.69 8.03
C MET A 1 -32.01 3.56 8.12
N SER A 2 -31.51 2.38 8.01
CA SER A 2 -30.09 2.19 8.20
C SER A 2 -29.38 2.12 6.84
N PHE A 3 -28.17 2.58 6.85
CA PHE A 3 -27.28 2.53 5.71
C PHE A 3 -26.69 1.12 5.62
N ASP A 4 -26.85 0.47 4.48
CA ASP A 4 -26.36 -0.89 4.30
C ASP A 4 -24.95 -0.84 3.73
N ILE A 5 -23.98 -0.77 4.62
CA ILE A 5 -22.58 -0.66 4.23
C ILE A 5 -22.05 -1.92 3.56
N SER A 6 -22.67 -3.08 3.85
CA SER A 6 -22.14 -4.33 3.31
C SER A 6 -22.23 -4.38 1.80
N LYS A 7 -23.26 -3.76 1.22
CA LYS A 7 -23.38 -3.69 -0.23
C LYS A 7 -22.25 -2.88 -0.85
N TYR A 8 -21.92 -1.76 -0.21
CA TYR A 8 -20.83 -0.91 -0.70
C TYR A 8 -19.47 -1.58 -0.50
N ARG A 9 -19.33 -2.39 0.55
CA ARG A 9 -18.13 -3.16 0.75
C ARG A 9 -17.95 -4.23 -0.32
N GLU A 10 -19.04 -4.86 -0.75
CA GLU A 10 -18.99 -5.81 -1.86
C GLU A 10 -18.51 -5.14 -3.14
N MET A 11 -19.05 -3.96 -3.43
CA MET A 11 -18.63 -3.20 -4.59
C MET A 11 -17.16 -2.81 -4.50
N PHE A 12 -16.73 -2.42 -3.31
CA PHE A 12 -15.33 -2.09 -3.09
C PHE A 12 -14.43 -3.30 -3.30
N LEU A 13 -14.84 -4.48 -2.83
CA LEU A 13 -14.03 -5.68 -3.00
C LEU A 13 -13.79 -6.00 -4.47
N GLU A 14 -14.80 -5.80 -5.31
CA GLU A 14 -14.64 -6.01 -6.75
C GLU A 14 -13.65 -5.03 -7.34
N GLU A 15 -13.77 -3.77 -6.98
CA GLU A 15 -12.85 -2.74 -7.45
C GLU A 15 -11.44 -3.02 -6.95
N ALA A 16 -11.32 -3.41 -5.68
CA ALA A 16 -10.03 -3.66 -5.06
C ALA A 16 -9.27 -4.78 -5.76
N GLU A 17 -9.97 -5.81 -6.19
CA GLU A 17 -9.34 -6.91 -6.89
C GLU A 17 -8.59 -6.43 -8.12
N GLU A 18 -9.21 -5.56 -8.90
CA GLU A 18 -8.58 -5.01 -10.10
C GLU A 18 -7.41 -4.09 -9.74
N LEU A 19 -7.59 -3.29 -8.70
CA LEU A 19 -6.54 -2.37 -8.29
C LEU A 19 -5.31 -3.12 -7.76
N PHE A 20 -5.54 -4.17 -6.98
CA PHE A 20 -4.44 -5.00 -6.50
C PHE A 20 -3.71 -5.68 -7.64
N GLU A 21 -4.46 -6.19 -8.62
CA GLU A 21 -3.84 -6.84 -9.77
C GLU A 21 -2.96 -5.86 -10.54
N SER A 22 -3.47 -4.67 -10.77
CA SER A 22 -2.70 -3.62 -11.46
C SER A 22 -1.43 -3.29 -10.70
N ALA A 23 -1.54 -3.08 -9.40
CA ALA A 23 -0.38 -2.73 -8.57
C ALA A 23 0.63 -3.87 -8.51
N ASP A 24 0.16 -5.11 -8.35
CA ASP A 24 1.03 -6.28 -8.32
C ASP A 24 1.83 -6.40 -9.61
N ASN A 25 1.17 -6.21 -10.76
CA ASN A 25 1.84 -6.33 -12.04
C ASN A 25 2.96 -5.32 -12.20
N VAL A 26 2.72 -4.08 -11.79
CA VAL A 26 3.74 -3.04 -11.86
C VAL A 26 4.94 -3.41 -10.99
N LEU A 27 4.68 -3.86 -9.76
CA LEU A 27 5.75 -4.17 -8.82
C LEU A 27 6.54 -5.41 -9.23
N LEU A 28 5.87 -6.42 -9.77
CA LEU A 28 6.56 -7.60 -10.23
C LEU A 28 7.48 -7.28 -11.41
N GLU A 29 7.02 -6.43 -12.31
CA GLU A 29 7.87 -5.97 -13.41
C GLU A 29 9.05 -5.16 -12.89
N ALA A 30 8.80 -4.29 -11.92
CA ALA A 30 9.87 -3.48 -11.34
C ALA A 30 10.91 -4.35 -10.66
N GLU A 31 10.46 -5.41 -9.99
CA GLU A 31 11.38 -6.34 -9.35
C GLU A 31 12.28 -7.01 -10.37
N ASN A 32 11.70 -7.44 -11.49
CA ASN A 32 12.46 -8.08 -12.55
C ASN A 32 13.41 -7.13 -13.26
N ASN A 33 12.96 -5.91 -13.50
CA ASN A 33 13.73 -4.92 -14.25
C ASN A 33 14.71 -4.13 -13.38
N GLY A 34 14.48 -4.12 -12.08
CA GLY A 34 15.30 -3.35 -11.16
C GLY A 34 15.01 -1.86 -11.16
N SER A 35 13.93 -1.43 -11.79
CA SER A 35 13.61 -0.01 -11.92
C SER A 35 12.11 0.21 -12.07
N LEU A 36 11.70 1.44 -11.79
CA LEU A 36 10.33 1.90 -12.00
C LEU A 36 10.40 3.19 -12.81
N THR A 37 9.58 3.26 -13.86
CA THR A 37 9.45 4.51 -14.60
C THR A 37 8.52 5.45 -13.82
N ASP A 38 8.58 6.74 -14.16
CA ASP A 38 7.69 7.72 -13.55
C ASP A 38 6.23 7.39 -13.82
N GLU A 39 5.93 6.89 -15.01
CA GLU A 39 4.57 6.51 -15.37
C GLU A 39 4.10 5.33 -14.52
N GLU A 40 4.95 4.33 -14.35
CA GLU A 40 4.63 3.17 -13.53
C GLU A 40 4.42 3.57 -12.07
N MET A 41 5.29 4.45 -11.59
CA MET A 41 5.18 4.93 -10.22
C MET A 41 3.88 5.69 -10.00
N GLY A 42 3.51 6.52 -10.98
CA GLY A 42 2.26 7.25 -10.92
C GLY A 42 1.05 6.33 -10.90
N GLN A 43 1.07 5.28 -11.72
CA GLN A 43 -0.02 4.31 -11.75
C GLN A 43 -0.14 3.57 -10.42
N LEU A 44 1.00 3.14 -9.88
CA LEU A 44 1.05 2.43 -8.61
C LEU A 44 0.51 3.30 -7.48
N PHE A 45 0.93 4.56 -7.44
CA PHE A 45 0.44 5.49 -6.44
C PHE A 45 -1.07 5.67 -6.54
N ARG A 46 -1.59 5.84 -7.76
CA ARG A 46 -3.03 6.03 -7.94
C ARG A 46 -3.82 4.81 -7.50
N ASP A 47 -3.32 3.61 -7.81
CA ASP A 47 -4.00 2.38 -7.39
C ASP A 47 -4.11 2.30 -5.87
N VAL A 48 -3.00 2.55 -5.18
CA VAL A 48 -2.98 2.46 -3.72
C VAL A 48 -3.77 3.60 -3.09
N HIS A 49 -3.67 4.80 -3.66
CA HIS A 49 -4.45 5.94 -3.16
C HIS A 49 -5.96 5.67 -3.24
N THR A 50 -6.40 5.07 -4.37
CA THR A 50 -7.81 4.72 -4.53
C THR A 50 -8.22 3.64 -3.54
N LEU A 51 -7.36 2.62 -3.35
CA LEU A 51 -7.65 1.58 -2.36
C LEU A 51 -7.84 2.17 -0.97
N LYS A 52 -6.96 3.10 -0.58
CA LYS A 52 -7.06 3.72 0.74
C LYS A 52 -8.35 4.52 0.87
N GLY A 53 -8.62 5.39 -0.10
CA GLY A 53 -9.78 6.27 -0.02
C GLY A 53 -11.09 5.51 -0.08
N SER A 54 -11.20 4.56 -0.98
CA SER A 54 -12.43 3.77 -1.12
C SER A 54 -12.65 2.87 0.09
N GLY A 55 -11.55 2.28 0.62
CA GLY A 55 -11.67 1.46 1.82
C GLY A 55 -12.12 2.28 3.03
N ALA A 56 -11.56 3.48 3.18
CA ALA A 56 -11.96 4.37 4.27
C ALA A 56 -13.43 4.76 4.15
N SER A 57 -13.91 4.99 2.93
CA SER A 57 -15.29 5.41 2.73
C SER A 57 -16.31 4.33 3.05
N VAL A 58 -15.89 3.06 3.07
CA VAL A 58 -16.77 1.97 3.52
C VAL A 58 -16.36 1.48 4.91
N GLU A 59 -15.68 2.35 5.66
CA GLU A 59 -15.39 2.17 7.09
C GLU A 59 -14.46 1.00 7.39
N LEU A 60 -13.52 0.74 6.49
CA LEU A 60 -12.47 -0.24 6.74
C LEU A 60 -11.24 0.52 7.26
N ALA A 61 -11.35 0.97 8.51
CA ALA A 61 -10.41 1.94 9.09
C ALA A 61 -9.01 1.37 9.27
N LEU A 62 -8.90 0.12 9.69
CA LEU A 62 -7.58 -0.49 9.91
C LEU A 62 -6.88 -0.77 8.60
N PHE A 63 -7.62 -1.24 7.60
CA PHE A 63 -7.10 -1.40 6.25
C PHE A 63 -6.55 -0.06 5.75
N ALA A 64 -7.34 0.99 5.89
CA ALA A 64 -6.93 2.32 5.41
C ALA A 64 -5.71 2.83 6.17
N GLU A 65 -5.63 2.54 7.46
CA GLU A 65 -4.50 2.97 8.29
C GLU A 65 -3.18 2.38 7.79
N PHE A 66 -3.16 1.08 7.55
CA PHE A 66 -1.94 0.44 7.03
C PHE A 66 -1.63 0.90 5.61
N THR A 67 -2.66 0.99 4.77
CA THR A 67 -2.49 1.42 3.39
C THR A 67 -1.89 2.82 3.30
N HIS A 68 -2.19 3.66 4.27
CA HIS A 68 -1.61 5.00 4.34
C HIS A 68 -0.08 4.95 4.45
N ASP A 69 0.47 4.01 5.22
CA ASP A 69 1.92 3.87 5.32
C ASP A 69 2.53 3.40 4.02
N VAL A 70 1.85 2.51 3.30
CA VAL A 70 2.31 2.08 1.98
C VAL A 70 2.30 3.26 1.03
N GLU A 71 1.23 4.03 1.06
CA GLU A 71 1.07 5.20 0.20
C GLU A 71 2.17 6.24 0.48
N ASN A 72 2.54 6.42 1.74
CA ASN A 72 3.58 7.38 2.09
C ASN A 72 4.91 7.08 1.40
N LEU A 73 5.29 5.81 1.36
CA LEU A 73 6.52 5.43 0.67
C LEU A 73 6.40 5.69 -0.83
N MET A 74 5.26 5.32 -1.40
CA MET A 74 5.04 5.54 -2.82
C MET A 74 5.02 7.01 -3.19
N ASP A 75 4.49 7.85 -2.30
CA ASP A 75 4.47 9.29 -2.54
C ASP A 75 5.88 9.86 -2.59
N LYS A 76 6.75 9.40 -1.72
CA LYS A 76 8.14 9.86 -1.74
C LYS A 76 8.87 9.40 -2.98
N LEU A 77 8.61 8.18 -3.41
CA LEU A 77 9.19 7.67 -4.65
C LEU A 77 8.68 8.47 -5.86
N ARG A 78 7.37 8.73 -5.89
CA ARG A 78 6.76 9.46 -6.99
C ARG A 78 7.31 10.87 -7.12
N ASN A 79 7.61 11.49 -6.01
CA ASN A 79 8.11 12.86 -5.96
C ASN A 79 9.64 12.92 -5.97
N HIS A 80 10.29 11.80 -6.19
CA HIS A 80 11.76 11.71 -6.28
C HIS A 80 12.47 12.18 -5.03
N LYS A 81 11.81 12.02 -3.87
CA LYS A 81 12.43 12.37 -2.60
C LYS A 81 13.34 11.26 -2.09
N ILE A 82 13.09 10.05 -2.55
CA ILE A 82 13.97 8.91 -2.33
C ILE A 82 14.10 8.16 -3.64
N GLU A 83 15.15 7.41 -3.76
CA GLU A 83 15.42 6.66 -4.99
C GLU A 83 14.89 5.23 -4.84
N PHE A 84 14.23 4.73 -5.89
CA PHE A 84 13.75 3.36 -5.91
C PHE A 84 14.93 2.39 -5.99
N ILE A 85 14.93 1.39 -5.12
CA ILE A 85 15.88 0.28 -5.22
C ILE A 85 15.08 -1.02 -5.28
N PRO A 86 15.64 -2.08 -5.89
CA PRO A 86 14.88 -3.33 -6.07
C PRO A 86 14.33 -3.92 -4.79
N GLU A 87 15.03 -3.74 -3.68
CA GLU A 87 14.55 -4.25 -2.39
C GLU A 87 13.22 -3.63 -1.98
N MET A 88 12.97 -2.40 -2.43
CA MET A 88 11.68 -1.75 -2.16
C MET A 88 10.53 -2.42 -2.88
N ALA A 89 10.79 -2.99 -4.07
CA ALA A 89 9.73 -3.71 -4.77
C ALA A 89 9.23 -4.87 -3.92
N GLU A 90 10.14 -5.62 -3.33
CA GLU A 90 9.78 -6.74 -2.47
C GLU A 90 8.97 -6.27 -1.26
N THR A 91 9.44 -5.21 -0.61
CA THR A 91 8.74 -4.65 0.55
C THR A 91 7.33 -4.19 0.18
N LEU A 92 7.20 -3.54 -0.98
CA LEU A 92 5.90 -3.05 -1.43
C LEU A 92 4.98 -4.20 -1.84
N ILE A 93 5.53 -5.26 -2.44
CA ILE A 93 4.73 -6.45 -2.75
C ILE A 93 4.21 -7.07 -1.45
N ASP A 94 5.07 -7.19 -0.45
CA ASP A 94 4.65 -7.69 0.87
C ASP A 94 3.58 -6.78 1.45
N GLY A 95 3.71 -5.47 1.24
CA GLY A 95 2.70 -4.52 1.69
C GLY A 95 1.34 -4.77 1.06
N LEU A 96 1.33 -5.01 -0.24
CA LEU A 96 0.06 -5.32 -0.91
C LEU A 96 -0.54 -6.62 -0.38
N ASP A 97 0.31 -7.62 -0.12
CA ASP A 97 -0.19 -8.89 0.42
C ASP A 97 -0.81 -8.70 1.80
N VAL A 98 -0.18 -7.92 2.67
CA VAL A 98 -0.73 -7.62 3.98
C VAL A 98 -2.03 -6.84 3.86
N MET A 99 -2.08 -5.87 2.92
CA MET A 99 -3.31 -5.13 2.67
C MET A 99 -4.47 -6.06 2.32
N LYS A 100 -4.21 -7.06 1.47
CA LYS A 100 -5.25 -8.02 1.09
C LYS A 100 -5.74 -8.83 2.28
N GLU A 101 -4.82 -9.27 3.13
CA GLU A 101 -5.18 -10.04 4.32
C GLU A 101 -5.98 -9.20 5.31
N LEU A 102 -5.54 -7.95 5.52
CA LEU A 102 -6.27 -7.04 6.40
C LEU A 102 -7.67 -6.79 5.87
N LEU A 103 -7.79 -6.61 4.56
CA LEU A 103 -9.09 -6.37 3.95
C LEU A 103 -10.04 -7.54 4.20
N ASP A 104 -9.58 -8.75 3.94
CA ASP A 104 -10.39 -9.95 4.15
C ASP A 104 -10.86 -10.06 5.59
N LEU A 105 -9.95 -9.84 6.54
CA LEU A 105 -10.28 -9.95 7.95
C LEU A 105 -11.22 -8.85 8.41
N GLU A 106 -10.98 -7.62 7.95
CA GLU A 106 -11.80 -6.49 8.39
C GLU A 106 -13.21 -6.58 7.83
N VAL A 107 -13.35 -6.97 6.56
CA VAL A 107 -14.67 -7.16 5.97
C VAL A 107 -15.44 -8.26 6.69
N SER A 108 -14.75 -9.27 7.17
CA SER A 108 -15.36 -10.39 7.90
C SER A 108 -15.56 -10.11 9.38
N ASN A 109 -15.24 -8.91 9.84
CA ASN A 109 -15.31 -8.51 11.25
C ASN A 109 -14.44 -9.38 12.14
N LYS A 110 -13.28 -9.80 11.63
CA LYS A 110 -12.34 -10.64 12.37
C LYS A 110 -11.05 -9.92 12.68
N LEU A 111 -10.96 -8.63 12.38
CA LEU A 111 -9.75 -7.86 12.61
C LEU A 111 -9.94 -6.93 13.80
N ASP A 112 -9.10 -7.09 14.81
CA ASP A 112 -9.05 -6.16 15.93
C ASP A 112 -7.67 -5.50 15.96
N ARG A 113 -7.52 -4.54 16.87
CA ARG A 113 -6.26 -3.78 16.96
C ARG A 113 -5.07 -4.68 17.26
N GLU A 114 -5.25 -5.66 18.11
CA GLU A 114 -4.17 -6.56 18.48
C GLU A 114 -3.69 -7.39 17.29
N THR A 115 -4.63 -7.97 16.54
CA THR A 115 -4.31 -8.74 15.35
C THR A 115 -3.65 -7.85 14.30
N PHE A 116 -4.21 -6.66 14.12
CA PHE A 116 -3.66 -5.68 13.19
C PHE A 116 -2.19 -5.40 13.53
N THR A 117 -1.90 -5.14 14.79
CA THR A 117 -0.54 -4.81 15.21
C THR A 117 0.41 -5.97 14.94
N LYS A 118 -0.03 -7.20 15.24
CA LYS A 118 0.80 -8.38 15.01
C LYS A 118 1.09 -8.59 13.53
N MET A 119 0.12 -8.33 12.68
CA MET A 119 0.26 -8.55 11.25
C MET A 119 1.13 -7.50 10.59
N THR A 120 1.19 -6.30 11.14
CA THR A 120 1.77 -5.16 10.44
C THR A 120 3.07 -4.64 11.02
N SER A 121 3.41 -4.97 12.27
CA SER A 121 4.49 -4.24 12.94
C SER A 121 5.84 -4.36 12.25
N ASP A 122 6.23 -5.56 11.81
CA ASP A 122 7.52 -5.73 11.15
C ASP A 122 7.58 -4.98 9.83
N LEU A 123 6.52 -5.10 9.05
CA LEU A 123 6.48 -4.46 7.73
C LEU A 123 6.36 -2.94 7.86
N LEU A 124 5.62 -2.47 8.86
CA LEU A 124 5.54 -1.03 9.11
C LEU A 124 6.93 -0.47 9.44
N GLN A 125 7.70 -1.22 10.21
CA GLN A 125 9.05 -0.79 10.54
C GLN A 125 9.90 -0.65 9.27
N GLU A 126 9.79 -1.61 8.37
CA GLU A 126 10.49 -1.56 7.08
C GLU A 126 10.04 -0.39 6.23
N LEU A 127 8.73 -0.25 6.09
CA LEU A 127 8.16 0.84 5.28
C LEU A 127 8.59 2.20 5.80
N ARG A 128 8.54 2.37 7.12
CA ARG A 128 8.89 3.64 7.72
C ARG A 128 10.37 3.92 7.67
N ALA A 129 11.20 2.87 7.71
CA ALA A 129 12.63 3.04 7.55
C ALA A 129 12.95 3.61 6.18
N TYR A 130 12.35 3.08 5.13
CA TYR A 130 12.54 3.64 3.79
C TYR A 130 11.98 5.05 3.69
N THR A 131 10.78 5.26 4.22
CA THR A 131 10.10 6.55 4.12
C THR A 131 10.90 7.66 4.80
N SER A 132 11.50 7.34 5.92
CA SER A 132 12.23 8.35 6.71
C SER A 132 13.72 8.38 6.42
N ALA A 133 14.25 7.45 5.66
CA ALA A 133 15.68 7.37 5.39
C ALA A 133 16.21 8.61 4.70
N ASN A 134 15.43 9.20 3.83
CA ASN A 134 15.76 10.48 3.27
C ASN A 134 17.07 10.47 2.52
N THR A 135 17.27 9.43 1.94
CA THR A 135 18.53 9.21 1.34
C THR A 135 19.00 10.24 0.41
N VAL A 136 18.80 10.64 0.69
CA VAL A 136 19.28 11.23 0.23
C VAL A 136 20.19 11.89 0.10
N LYS A 137 20.24 11.82 0.42
CA LYS A 137 20.82 12.32 0.51
C LYS A 137 21.77 12.23 0.22
N LYS A 138 21.89 11.92 0.17
CA LYS A 138 22.54 11.70 0.02
C LYS A 138 23.27 12.00 -0.69
N GLU A 139 23.23 12.29 -0.83
CA GLU A 139 23.83 12.46 -1.28
C GLU A 139 24.68 12.87 -1.49
N ALA A 140 24.88 13.12 -1.48
CA ALA A 140 25.68 13.50 -1.57
C ALA A 140 26.68 13.69 -1.58
N PRO A 141 27.17 13.90 -1.72
CA PRO A 141 28.17 14.03 -1.69
C PRO A 141 29.04 14.38 -1.86
N VAL A 142 29.39 14.65 -1.93
CA VAL A 142 30.13 14.92 -2.00
C VAL A 142 30.64 15.13 -2.21
#